data_2ed1815052e2128b3471ddab6777ff4d
#
_entry.id   2ed1815052e2128b3471ddab6777ff4d
#
_cell.length_a   1.000
_cell.length_b   1.000
_cell.length_c   1.000
_cell.angle_alpha   90.00
_cell.angle_beta   90.00
_cell.angle_gamma   90.00
#
_symmetry.space_group_name_H-M   'P 1'
#
loop_
_entity.id
_entity.type
_entity.pdbx_description
1 polymer ?
#
loop_
_entity_poly.entity_id
_entity_poly.type
_entity_poly.pdbx_seq_one_letter_code
_entity_poly.pdbx_strand_id
1 'polypeptide(L)'
;MKRKIYQQFLKWKKNKDRKPLMLLGARQVGKTWIMQHFGEREYHKVAYVNCDDEPRMKQLFDLDYDINRILMTLQAITGVKVTPGDTLVILDEIQEIPRGLHSLKYFCEKAPEYHVMVAGSLLGVTLGKGESFPVGKVDMLNIFPMDYEEFLEATGNEGWIDILHSKDWPLIDMMMPKMVELLRQYYFVGGMPGVVSNFVRNADLQQVRTLQREILDAYGRDISKHTSESESVRIRQLLSSLPAQLAKENKKFIYGAIRKGSRAKDFELAIQWLLDAGIIYKVNRIREPKMPLKFYEDFDAFKLFLLDCGLLACMSDAPIDQMLVGDNVFTEFKGMFTEQYVMQQLKVIGFTPYYRSNSKTPSEIDFVIQNDNRVIPIEVKAEENVRARSLSQFVKNNTGLKGLRISMKGYDDQEWMENIPLVGIDAYFG
;
A
#
# COMPACT_ATOMS: atom_id res chain seq x y z
N MET A 1 1.50 18.29 1.48
CA MET A 1 0.39 17.31 1.65
C MET A 1 0.57 16.64 3.00
N LYS A 2 -0.49 16.51 3.79
CA LYS A 2 -0.40 15.74 5.03
C LYS A 2 -0.44 14.24 4.73
N ARG A 3 0.15 13.43 5.60
CA ARG A 3 0.19 11.97 5.50
C ARG A 3 -0.10 11.37 6.88
N LYS A 4 -1.01 10.40 6.95
CA LYS A 4 -1.41 9.72 8.21
C LYS A 4 -0.21 9.11 8.95
N ILE A 5 0.79 8.62 8.23
CA ILE A 5 2.02 8.05 8.80
C ILE A 5 2.81 9.06 9.67
N TYR A 6 2.62 10.37 9.47
CA TYR A 6 3.28 11.40 10.27
C TYR A 6 2.98 11.23 11.76
N GLN A 7 1.77 10.83 12.13
CA GLN A 7 1.40 10.56 13.52
C GLN A 7 2.18 9.38 14.12
N GLN A 8 2.50 8.37 13.29
CA GLN A 8 3.33 7.23 13.72
C GLN A 8 4.78 7.67 13.95
N PHE A 9 5.30 8.60 13.14
CA PHE A 9 6.63 9.19 13.36
C PHE A 9 6.69 10.01 14.66
N LEU A 10 5.64 10.76 14.99
CA LEU A 10 5.55 11.47 16.27
C LEU A 10 5.53 10.51 17.46
N LYS A 11 4.80 9.39 17.37
CA LYS A 11 4.79 8.33 18.38
C LYS A 11 6.18 7.72 18.52
N TRP A 12 6.84 7.41 17.40
CA TRP A 12 8.21 6.87 17.39
C TRP A 12 9.19 7.86 18.02
N LYS A 13 9.16 9.14 17.66
CA LYS A 13 10.05 10.18 18.24
C LYS A 13 9.92 10.26 19.76
N LYS A 14 8.71 10.14 20.29
CA LYS A 14 8.41 10.24 21.74
C LYS A 14 8.72 8.94 22.51
N ASN A 15 8.85 7.81 21.82
CA ASN A 15 9.13 6.54 22.49
C ASN A 15 10.56 6.52 23.05
N LYS A 16 10.70 6.28 24.36
CA LYS A 16 12.03 6.19 25.03
C LYS A 16 12.80 4.95 24.60
N ASP A 17 12.10 3.89 24.25
CA ASP A 17 12.70 2.61 23.81
C ASP A 17 12.74 2.50 22.27
N ARG A 18 12.69 3.65 21.56
CA ARG A 18 12.75 3.68 20.10
C ARG A 18 14.05 3.08 19.58
N LYS A 19 13.93 2.41 18.46
CA LYS A 19 15.05 1.92 17.65
C LYS A 19 15.20 2.77 16.40
N PRO A 20 16.32 2.67 15.66
CA PRO A 20 16.36 3.24 14.30
C PRO A 20 15.12 2.86 13.51
N LEU A 21 14.49 3.83 12.86
CA LEU A 21 13.24 3.62 12.13
C LEU A 21 13.54 3.29 10.67
N MET A 22 13.03 2.16 10.21
CA MET A 22 13.10 1.73 8.81
C MET A 22 11.74 1.94 8.14
N LEU A 23 11.73 2.76 7.08
CA LEU A 23 10.54 3.05 6.30
C LEU A 23 10.51 2.19 5.03
N LEU A 24 9.55 1.27 4.98
CA LEU A 24 9.32 0.35 3.86
C LEU A 24 8.18 0.83 2.96
N GLY A 25 8.25 0.52 1.68
CA GLY A 25 7.20 0.84 0.72
C GLY A 25 7.73 0.93 -0.70
N ALA A 26 6.84 0.83 -1.67
CA ALA A 26 7.20 0.89 -3.08
C ALA A 26 7.94 2.20 -3.46
N ARG A 27 8.55 2.19 -4.63
CA ARG A 27 9.15 3.42 -5.19
C ARG A 27 8.07 4.47 -5.43
N GLN A 28 8.43 5.76 -5.19
CA GLN A 28 7.58 6.94 -5.43
C GLN A 28 6.34 7.09 -4.53
N VAL A 29 6.22 6.32 -3.45
CA VAL A 29 5.16 6.52 -2.44
C VAL A 29 5.45 7.68 -1.46
N GLY A 30 6.57 8.40 -1.65
CA GLY A 30 6.90 9.62 -0.90
C GLY A 30 7.77 9.42 0.34
N LYS A 31 8.56 8.33 0.44
CA LYS A 31 9.46 8.05 1.59
C LYS A 31 10.42 9.20 1.89
N THR A 32 11.23 9.57 0.93
CA THR A 32 12.21 10.66 1.05
C THR A 32 11.57 11.95 1.50
N TRP A 33 10.47 12.35 0.82
CA TRP A 33 9.78 13.58 1.13
C TRP A 33 9.24 13.63 2.56
N ILE A 34 8.59 12.56 3.01
CA ILE A 34 7.97 12.55 4.35
C ILE A 34 9.01 12.51 5.47
N MET A 35 10.15 11.83 5.27
CA MET A 35 11.25 11.82 6.25
C MET A 35 11.90 13.20 6.38
N GLN A 36 12.21 13.86 5.24
CA GLN A 36 12.76 15.22 5.24
C GLN A 36 11.78 16.20 5.85
N HIS A 37 10.52 16.18 5.42
CA HIS A 37 9.46 17.04 5.96
C HIS A 37 9.25 16.87 7.47
N PHE A 38 9.31 15.63 7.97
CA PHE A 38 9.25 15.34 9.40
C PHE A 38 10.50 15.89 10.11
N GLY A 39 11.69 15.71 9.54
CA GLY A 39 12.94 16.22 10.07
C GLY A 39 12.94 17.73 10.20
N GLU A 40 12.54 18.45 9.14
CA GLU A 40 12.49 19.91 9.11
C GLU A 40 11.50 20.52 10.12
N ARG A 41 10.43 19.80 10.46
CA ARG A 41 9.40 20.30 11.39
C ARG A 41 9.66 19.92 12.84
N GLU A 42 10.28 18.77 13.06
CA GLU A 42 10.34 18.16 14.38
C GLU A 42 11.73 18.19 15.00
N TYR A 43 12.76 18.59 14.25
CA TYR A 43 14.14 18.68 14.69
C TYR A 43 14.73 20.03 14.30
N HIS A 44 15.73 20.49 15.05
CA HIS A 44 16.46 21.70 14.69
C HIS A 44 17.38 21.50 13.48
N LYS A 45 17.81 20.26 13.27
CA LYS A 45 18.72 19.90 12.16
C LYS A 45 18.36 18.55 11.54
N VAL A 46 18.68 18.44 10.25
CA VAL A 46 18.54 17.18 9.50
C VAL A 46 19.87 16.89 8.82
N ALA A 47 20.45 15.74 9.13
CA ALA A 47 21.61 15.20 8.42
C ALA A 47 21.10 14.15 7.41
N TYR A 48 20.86 14.59 6.17
CA TYR A 48 20.34 13.75 5.10
C TYR A 48 21.46 13.29 4.16
N VAL A 49 21.50 11.99 3.88
CA VAL A 49 22.39 11.38 2.90
C VAL A 49 21.59 10.42 2.02
N ASN A 50 21.74 10.58 0.69
CA ASN A 50 21.32 9.58 -0.28
C ASN A 50 22.47 8.60 -0.50
N CYS A 51 22.27 7.34 -0.10
CA CYS A 51 23.30 6.30 -0.15
C CYS A 51 23.62 5.82 -1.58
N ASP A 52 22.74 6.03 -2.56
CA ASP A 52 23.01 5.71 -3.98
C ASP A 52 23.98 6.73 -4.62
N ASP A 53 23.91 7.99 -4.19
CA ASP A 53 24.71 9.09 -4.75
C ASP A 53 26.00 9.37 -3.98
N GLU A 54 26.22 8.75 -2.80
CA GLU A 54 27.34 9.07 -1.92
C GLU A 54 28.29 7.88 -1.70
N PRO A 55 29.27 7.67 -2.59
CA PRO A 55 30.15 6.51 -2.53
C PRO A 55 31.05 6.46 -1.28
N ARG A 56 31.29 7.60 -0.60
CA ARG A 56 32.04 7.64 0.66
C ARG A 56 31.32 6.89 1.78
N MET A 57 29.99 6.84 1.77
CA MET A 57 29.23 6.05 2.73
C MET A 57 29.50 4.56 2.61
N LYS A 58 29.64 4.04 1.38
CA LYS A 58 30.02 2.64 1.17
C LYS A 58 31.42 2.36 1.74
N GLN A 59 32.40 3.23 1.42
CA GLN A 59 33.74 3.11 1.94
C GLN A 59 33.77 3.16 3.48
N LEU A 60 32.99 4.06 4.09
CA LEU A 60 32.85 4.17 5.54
C LEU A 60 32.40 2.86 6.17
N PHE A 61 31.31 2.29 5.70
CA PHE A 61 30.76 1.05 6.27
C PHE A 61 31.61 -0.19 5.93
N ASP A 62 32.47 -0.12 4.94
CA ASP A 62 33.46 -1.18 4.65
C ASP A 62 34.61 -1.19 5.65
N LEU A 63 34.91 -0.07 6.33
CA LEU A 63 35.95 0.00 7.37
C LEU A 63 35.47 -0.70 8.65
N ASP A 64 34.47 -0.16 9.31
CA ASP A 64 33.91 -0.67 10.57
C ASP A 64 32.52 -0.07 10.89
N TYR A 65 32.07 -0.31 12.14
CA TYR A 65 30.81 0.21 12.68
C TYR A 65 31.05 1.13 13.89
N ASP A 66 32.18 1.87 13.92
CA ASP A 66 32.43 2.85 14.98
C ASP A 66 31.49 4.05 14.82
N ILE A 67 30.62 4.26 15.81
CA ILE A 67 29.58 5.29 15.79
C ILE A 67 30.19 6.69 15.67
N ASN A 68 31.31 6.97 16.38
CA ASN A 68 31.92 8.30 16.32
C ASN A 68 32.46 8.59 14.92
N ARG A 69 33.06 7.59 14.27
CA ARG A 69 33.51 7.72 12.88
C ARG A 69 32.36 7.94 11.93
N ILE A 70 31.25 7.20 12.09
CA ILE A 70 30.03 7.38 11.28
C ILE A 70 29.50 8.81 11.45
N LEU A 71 29.34 9.29 12.67
CA LEU A 71 28.84 10.64 12.96
C LEU A 71 29.76 11.74 12.43
N MET A 72 31.08 11.61 12.56
CA MET A 72 32.05 12.55 11.98
C MET A 72 31.98 12.58 10.45
N THR A 73 31.85 11.41 9.83
CA THR A 73 31.72 11.31 8.38
C THR A 73 30.39 11.94 7.90
N LEU A 74 29.28 11.66 8.58
CA LEU A 74 27.99 12.30 8.28
C LEU A 74 28.07 13.81 8.40
N GLN A 75 28.73 14.33 9.45
CA GLN A 75 28.96 15.76 9.61
C GLN A 75 29.81 16.35 8.48
N ALA A 76 30.84 15.65 8.04
CA ALA A 76 31.71 16.10 6.95
C ALA A 76 31.00 16.11 5.59
N ILE A 77 30.11 15.13 5.35
CA ILE A 77 29.33 15.02 4.11
C ILE A 77 28.22 16.06 4.07
N THR A 78 27.46 16.19 5.15
CA THR A 78 26.24 17.01 5.20
C THR A 78 26.49 18.46 5.62
N GLY A 79 27.64 18.77 6.23
CA GLY A 79 27.89 20.03 6.89
C GLY A 79 27.10 20.24 8.20
N VAL A 80 26.37 19.23 8.66
CA VAL A 80 25.47 19.30 9.82
C VAL A 80 26.11 18.58 11.01
N LYS A 81 26.33 19.29 12.11
CA LYS A 81 26.76 18.67 13.38
C LYS A 81 25.61 17.81 13.92
N VAL A 82 25.83 16.51 14.00
CA VAL A 82 24.86 15.55 14.54
C VAL A 82 24.91 15.59 16.07
N THR A 83 23.79 16.03 16.66
CA THR A 83 23.63 16.18 18.12
C THR A 83 22.49 15.28 18.59
N PRO A 84 22.66 14.52 19.69
CA PRO A 84 21.61 13.65 20.24
C PRO A 84 20.31 14.40 20.49
N GLY A 85 19.19 13.81 20.04
CA GLY A 85 17.85 14.35 20.22
C GLY A 85 17.49 15.63 19.43
N ASP A 86 18.50 16.36 18.95
CA ASP A 86 18.38 17.64 18.25
C ASP A 86 18.43 17.49 16.72
N THR A 87 19.16 16.48 16.25
CA THR A 87 19.38 16.21 14.83
C THR A 87 18.75 14.89 14.43
N LEU A 88 17.95 14.89 13.35
CA LEU A 88 17.51 13.67 12.70
C LEU A 88 18.54 13.25 11.65
N VAL A 89 19.02 12.02 11.74
CA VAL A 89 19.84 11.39 10.70
C VAL A 89 18.92 10.64 9.75
N ILE A 90 19.04 10.91 8.45
CA ILE A 90 18.30 10.23 7.39
C ILE A 90 19.28 9.59 6.42
N LEU A 91 19.22 8.26 6.30
CA LEU A 91 19.95 7.50 5.29
C LEU A 91 18.94 6.94 4.29
N ASP A 92 18.87 7.59 3.16
CA ASP A 92 17.94 7.19 2.08
C ASP A 92 18.63 6.23 1.10
N GLU A 93 17.85 5.38 0.42
CA GLU A 93 18.29 4.31 -0.48
C GLU A 93 19.38 3.41 0.15
N ILE A 94 19.23 3.09 1.46
CA ILE A 94 20.22 2.36 2.27
C ILE A 94 20.50 0.94 1.74
N GLN A 95 19.62 0.36 0.93
CA GLN A 95 19.83 -0.96 0.30
C GLN A 95 21.02 -0.97 -0.67
N GLU A 96 21.47 0.18 -1.16
CA GLU A 96 22.69 0.30 -2.00
C GLU A 96 23.96 0.06 -1.18
N ILE A 97 23.84 0.08 0.17
CA ILE A 97 24.93 -0.17 1.09
C ILE A 97 24.50 -1.25 2.12
N PRO A 98 24.61 -2.54 1.78
CA PRO A 98 24.16 -3.63 2.67
C PRO A 98 24.76 -3.57 4.07
N ARG A 99 26.04 -3.24 4.18
CA ARG A 99 26.71 -3.04 5.49
C ARG A 99 26.17 -1.83 6.26
N GLY A 100 25.60 -0.83 5.57
CA GLY A 100 24.91 0.29 6.19
C GLY A 100 23.66 -0.15 6.95
N LEU A 101 22.90 -1.10 6.41
CA LEU A 101 21.76 -1.71 7.13
C LEU A 101 22.21 -2.37 8.45
N HIS A 102 23.33 -3.08 8.42
CA HIS A 102 23.87 -3.71 9.61
C HIS A 102 24.31 -2.70 10.70
N SER A 103 24.70 -1.49 10.31
CA SER A 103 25.10 -0.43 11.24
C SER A 103 23.96 0.01 12.18
N LEU A 104 22.70 -0.18 11.78
CA LEU A 104 21.53 0.16 12.59
C LEU A 104 21.48 -0.59 13.92
N LYS A 105 22.04 -1.82 13.97
CA LYS A 105 22.22 -2.55 15.22
C LYS A 105 23.08 -1.76 16.20
N TYR A 106 24.17 -1.18 15.73
CA TYR A 106 25.10 -0.43 16.58
C TYR A 106 24.52 0.90 17.04
N PHE A 107 23.75 1.59 16.21
CA PHE A 107 22.96 2.74 16.67
C PHE A 107 21.98 2.34 17.77
N CYS A 108 21.23 1.25 17.60
CA CYS A 108 20.29 0.77 18.60
C CYS A 108 20.97 0.41 19.94
N GLU A 109 22.15 -0.24 19.90
CA GLU A 109 22.79 -0.80 21.10
C GLU A 109 23.76 0.17 21.80
N LYS A 110 24.43 1.04 21.05
CA LYS A 110 25.55 1.86 21.55
C LYS A 110 25.27 3.36 21.50
N ALA A 111 24.27 3.79 20.75
CA ALA A 111 23.97 5.20 20.53
C ALA A 111 22.45 5.46 20.38
N PRO A 112 21.60 4.93 21.29
CA PRO A 112 20.14 5.06 21.18
C PRO A 112 19.63 6.50 21.32
N GLU A 113 20.46 7.41 21.80
CA GLU A 113 20.17 8.85 21.89
C GLU A 113 20.13 9.55 20.54
N TYR A 114 20.72 8.96 19.48
CA TYR A 114 20.64 9.51 18.13
C TYR A 114 19.38 8.99 17.42
N HIS A 115 18.66 9.90 16.79
CA HIS A 115 17.47 9.57 16.04
C HIS A 115 17.87 9.28 14.59
N VAL A 116 17.66 8.05 14.15
CA VAL A 116 18.03 7.58 12.81
C VAL A 116 16.79 7.06 12.09
N MET A 117 16.54 7.60 10.91
CA MET A 117 15.56 7.08 9.96
C MET A 117 16.27 6.56 8.71
N VAL A 118 15.85 5.43 8.20
CA VAL A 118 16.36 4.90 6.93
C VAL A 118 15.21 4.51 6.02
N ALA A 119 15.44 4.64 4.73
CA ALA A 119 14.49 4.19 3.71
C ALA A 119 15.20 3.59 2.51
N GLY A 120 14.43 2.86 1.72
CA GLY A 120 14.87 2.38 0.42
C GLY A 120 13.71 1.78 -0.36
N SER A 121 13.75 1.96 -1.67
CA SER A 121 12.66 1.56 -2.57
C SER A 121 12.58 0.05 -2.78
N LEU A 122 13.68 -0.67 -2.59
CA LEU A 122 13.78 -2.13 -2.77
C LEU A 122 14.30 -2.83 -1.50
N LEU A 123 14.12 -2.22 -0.33
CA LEU A 123 14.54 -2.80 0.94
C LEU A 123 13.94 -4.20 1.16
N GLY A 124 12.65 -4.40 0.85
CA GLY A 124 12.02 -5.71 0.95
C GLY A 124 12.74 -6.78 0.10
N VAL A 125 13.11 -6.42 -1.14
CA VAL A 125 13.86 -7.32 -2.04
C VAL A 125 15.26 -7.64 -1.51
N THR A 126 15.96 -6.64 -0.98
CA THR A 126 17.31 -6.82 -0.41
C THR A 126 17.27 -7.69 0.83
N LEU A 127 16.30 -7.48 1.72
CA LEU A 127 16.10 -8.29 2.93
C LEU A 127 15.80 -9.76 2.60
N GLY A 128 15.12 -10.05 1.49
CA GLY A 128 14.85 -11.41 1.00
C GLY A 128 16.09 -12.15 0.49
N LYS A 129 17.18 -11.47 0.16
CA LYS A 129 18.42 -12.09 -0.39
C LYS A 129 19.40 -12.62 0.66
N GLY A 130 18.99 -12.72 1.95
CA GLY A 130 19.80 -13.39 3.00
C GLY A 130 20.93 -12.55 3.57
N GLU A 131 20.96 -11.25 3.36
CA GLU A 131 21.92 -10.36 4.00
C GLU A 131 21.59 -10.21 5.50
N SER A 132 22.64 -9.93 6.32
CA SER A 132 22.50 -9.82 7.78
C SER A 132 21.60 -8.64 8.16
N PHE A 133 20.33 -8.92 8.38
CA PHE A 133 19.35 -7.94 8.84
C PHE A 133 19.43 -7.77 10.36
N PRO A 134 19.37 -6.56 10.91
CA PRO A 134 19.42 -6.31 12.36
C PRO A 134 18.09 -6.65 13.04
N VAL A 135 17.75 -7.95 13.10
CA VAL A 135 16.49 -8.45 13.67
C VAL A 135 16.31 -7.94 15.10
N GLY A 136 15.15 -7.36 15.38
CA GLY A 136 14.81 -6.85 16.70
C GLY A 136 15.54 -5.55 17.11
N LYS A 137 16.36 -4.95 16.23
CA LYS A 137 17.15 -3.75 16.49
C LYS A 137 16.68 -2.53 15.70
N VAL A 138 15.60 -2.66 14.96
CA VAL A 138 14.96 -1.59 14.19
C VAL A 138 13.45 -1.62 14.42
N ASP A 139 12.83 -0.46 14.38
CA ASP A 139 11.39 -0.29 14.24
C ASP A 139 11.07 -0.21 12.76
N MET A 140 9.94 -0.78 12.32
CA MET A 140 9.58 -0.83 10.91
C MET A 140 8.19 -0.22 10.70
N LEU A 141 8.08 0.68 9.73
CA LEU A 141 6.80 1.24 9.28
C LEU A 141 6.64 1.08 7.77
N ASN A 142 5.44 0.76 7.35
CA ASN A 142 5.09 0.71 5.94
C ASN A 142 4.43 2.01 5.52
N ILE A 143 4.88 2.58 4.41
CA ILE A 143 4.20 3.68 3.73
C ILE A 143 3.57 3.16 2.44
N PHE A 144 2.31 3.51 2.26
CA PHE A 144 1.50 3.15 1.10
C PHE A 144 1.28 4.36 0.19
N PRO A 145 0.77 4.22 -1.03
CA PRO A 145 0.14 5.33 -1.76
C PRO A 145 -0.86 6.04 -0.85
N MET A 146 -1.18 7.28 -1.14
CA MET A 146 -2.19 8.03 -0.40
C MET A 146 -3.53 7.29 -0.44
N ASP A 147 -4.18 7.17 0.72
CA ASP A 147 -5.54 6.65 0.78
C ASP A 147 -6.56 7.70 0.31
N TYR A 148 -7.84 7.35 0.32
CA TYR A 148 -8.88 8.25 -0.15
C TYR A 148 -9.01 9.53 0.69
N GLU A 149 -8.87 9.44 2.00
CA GLU A 149 -8.93 10.62 2.88
C GLU A 149 -7.70 11.52 2.70
N GLU A 150 -6.49 10.95 2.58
CA GLU A 150 -5.28 11.72 2.25
C GLU A 150 -5.42 12.42 0.89
N PHE A 151 -6.10 11.81 -0.08
CA PHE A 151 -6.42 12.42 -1.36
C PHE A 151 -7.44 13.56 -1.22
N LEU A 152 -8.51 13.37 -0.45
CA LEU A 152 -9.50 14.42 -0.15
C LEU A 152 -8.81 15.63 0.49
N GLU A 153 -7.97 15.40 1.48
CA GLU A 153 -7.22 16.49 2.13
C GLU A 153 -6.27 17.19 1.15
N ALA A 154 -5.55 16.44 0.33
CA ALA A 154 -4.63 17.00 -0.65
C ALA A 154 -5.33 17.85 -1.72
N THR A 155 -6.56 17.51 -2.06
CA THR A 155 -7.39 18.22 -3.05
C THR A 155 -8.26 19.34 -2.47
N GLY A 156 -8.04 19.70 -1.18
CA GLY A 156 -8.79 20.78 -0.51
C GLY A 156 -10.23 20.40 -0.16
N ASN A 157 -10.47 19.11 0.04
CA ASN A 157 -11.76 18.51 0.36
C ASN A 157 -11.82 17.96 1.79
N GLU A 158 -11.04 18.50 2.73
CA GLU A 158 -10.96 18.04 4.11
C GLU A 158 -12.30 18.06 4.86
N GLY A 159 -13.19 18.98 4.55
CA GLY A 159 -14.54 19.02 5.16
C GLY A 159 -15.36 17.76 4.93
N TRP A 160 -15.09 16.99 3.85
CA TRP A 160 -15.75 15.71 3.63
C TRP A 160 -15.26 14.63 4.58
N ILE A 161 -14.02 14.71 5.03
CA ILE A 161 -13.45 13.79 6.03
C ILE A 161 -14.19 13.96 7.36
N ASP A 162 -14.43 15.20 7.79
CA ASP A 162 -15.18 15.49 9.01
C ASP A 162 -16.61 14.93 8.94
N ILE A 163 -17.27 15.07 7.78
CA ILE A 163 -18.61 14.50 7.56
C ILE A 163 -18.56 12.97 7.65
N LEU A 164 -17.60 12.30 7.02
CA LEU A 164 -17.45 10.85 7.06
C LEU A 164 -17.22 10.36 8.50
N HIS A 165 -16.33 11.01 9.24
CA HIS A 165 -16.01 10.65 10.63
C HIS A 165 -17.10 11.01 11.64
N SER A 166 -18.06 11.89 11.28
CA SER A 166 -19.23 12.15 12.12
C SER A 166 -20.13 10.92 12.25
N LYS A 167 -20.08 9.99 11.27
CA LYS A 167 -20.96 8.82 11.15
C LYS A 167 -22.45 9.19 11.12
N ASP A 168 -22.75 10.45 10.77
CA ASP A 168 -24.12 10.89 10.48
C ASP A 168 -24.51 10.36 9.09
N TRP A 169 -24.96 9.11 9.07
CA TRP A 169 -25.28 8.40 7.82
C TRP A 169 -26.33 9.10 6.96
N PRO A 170 -27.42 9.67 7.52
CA PRO A 170 -28.37 10.47 6.73
C PRO A 170 -27.70 11.68 6.04
N LEU A 171 -26.81 12.38 6.71
CA LEU A 171 -26.04 13.47 6.13
C LEU A 171 -25.09 12.98 5.04
N ILE A 172 -24.38 11.88 5.28
CA ILE A 172 -23.47 11.25 4.32
C ILE A 172 -24.26 10.86 3.05
N ASP A 173 -25.43 10.24 3.21
CA ASP A 173 -26.30 9.83 2.08
C ASP A 173 -26.73 11.01 1.23
N MET A 174 -27.10 12.12 1.85
CA MET A 174 -27.46 13.35 1.14
C MET A 174 -26.29 13.89 0.29
N MET A 175 -25.06 13.69 0.77
CA MET A 175 -23.83 14.18 0.12
C MET A 175 -23.19 13.16 -0.83
N MET A 176 -23.69 11.93 -0.91
CA MET A 176 -23.14 10.84 -1.71
C MET A 176 -22.84 11.20 -3.17
N PRO A 177 -23.70 11.95 -3.93
CA PRO A 177 -23.40 12.26 -5.32
C PRO A 177 -22.05 12.96 -5.51
N LYS A 178 -21.73 13.92 -4.64
CA LYS A 178 -20.44 14.62 -4.70
C LYS A 178 -19.27 13.75 -4.22
N MET A 179 -19.47 12.96 -3.18
CA MET A 179 -18.46 12.03 -2.68
C MET A 179 -18.10 10.96 -3.72
N VAL A 180 -19.09 10.45 -4.47
CA VAL A 180 -18.88 9.50 -5.57
C VAL A 180 -18.09 10.13 -6.72
N GLU A 181 -18.35 11.40 -7.05
CA GLU A 181 -17.53 12.13 -8.04
C GLU A 181 -16.05 12.19 -7.62
N LEU A 182 -15.77 12.55 -6.36
CA LEU A 182 -14.42 12.59 -5.81
C LEU A 182 -13.79 11.20 -5.76
N LEU A 183 -14.56 10.15 -5.46
CA LEU A 183 -14.08 8.78 -5.49
C LEU A 183 -13.68 8.33 -6.91
N ARG A 184 -14.45 8.72 -7.93
CA ARG A 184 -14.09 8.47 -9.33
C ARG A 184 -12.80 9.19 -9.74
N GLN A 185 -12.62 10.44 -9.27
CA GLN A 185 -11.35 11.14 -9.46
C GLN A 185 -10.18 10.36 -8.82
N TYR A 186 -10.38 9.86 -7.60
CA TYR A 186 -9.36 9.03 -6.93
C TYR A 186 -9.09 7.73 -7.70
N TYR A 187 -10.09 7.05 -8.25
CA TYR A 187 -9.87 5.86 -9.08
C TYR A 187 -9.00 6.15 -10.30
N PHE A 188 -9.12 7.34 -10.87
CA PHE A 188 -8.34 7.75 -12.04
C PHE A 188 -6.94 8.25 -11.65
N VAL A 189 -6.85 9.15 -10.68
CA VAL A 189 -5.60 9.81 -10.26
C VAL A 189 -4.75 8.85 -9.44
N GLY A 190 -5.38 8.05 -8.57
CA GLY A 190 -4.72 7.19 -7.60
C GLY A 190 -4.16 7.94 -6.41
N GLY A 191 -3.38 7.23 -5.61
CA GLY A 191 -2.73 7.75 -4.39
C GLY A 191 -1.23 7.99 -4.52
N MET A 192 -0.63 7.93 -5.71
CA MET A 192 0.80 8.21 -5.88
C MET A 192 1.08 9.70 -5.64
N PRO A 193 1.88 10.08 -4.59
CA PRO A 193 1.96 11.48 -4.15
C PRO A 193 2.40 12.47 -5.22
N GLY A 194 3.33 12.07 -6.10
CA GLY A 194 3.78 12.90 -7.21
C GLY A 194 2.66 13.19 -8.22
N VAL A 195 1.82 12.17 -8.50
CA VAL A 195 0.65 12.29 -9.37
C VAL A 195 -0.41 13.17 -8.75
N VAL A 196 -0.77 12.92 -7.48
CA VAL A 196 -1.74 13.73 -6.73
C VAL A 196 -1.29 15.20 -6.64
N SER A 197 -0.01 15.45 -6.33
CA SER A 197 0.55 16.81 -6.26
C SER A 197 0.46 17.55 -7.60
N ASN A 198 0.70 16.85 -8.71
CA ASN A 198 0.56 17.42 -10.04
C ASN A 198 -0.90 17.73 -10.37
N PHE A 199 -1.80 16.79 -10.09
CA PHE A 199 -3.24 16.95 -10.30
C PHE A 199 -3.79 18.17 -9.53
N VAL A 200 -3.41 18.32 -8.25
CA VAL A 200 -3.83 19.47 -7.42
C VAL A 200 -3.36 20.80 -8.00
N ARG A 201 -2.16 20.86 -8.59
CA ARG A 201 -1.61 22.11 -9.16
C ARG A 201 -2.16 22.45 -10.52
N ASN A 202 -2.36 21.47 -11.36
CA ASN A 202 -2.57 21.69 -12.80
C ASN A 202 -3.98 21.28 -13.28
N ALA A 203 -4.68 20.43 -12.54
CA ALA A 203 -5.96 19.82 -12.93
C ALA A 203 -5.93 19.14 -14.34
N ASP A 204 -4.74 18.73 -14.79
CA ASP A 204 -4.51 18.15 -16.11
C ASP A 204 -4.49 16.62 -16.04
N LEU A 205 -5.56 16.00 -16.52
CA LEU A 205 -5.75 14.55 -16.52
C LEU A 205 -4.84 13.82 -17.54
N GLN A 206 -4.42 14.49 -18.62
CA GLN A 206 -3.47 13.92 -19.57
C GLN A 206 -2.07 13.85 -18.94
N GLN A 207 -1.70 14.89 -18.21
CA GLN A 207 -0.44 14.89 -17.45
C GLN A 207 -0.43 13.86 -16.33
N VAL A 208 -1.56 13.66 -15.64
CA VAL A 208 -1.74 12.56 -14.67
C VAL A 208 -1.39 11.22 -15.32
N ARG A 209 -1.94 10.93 -16.48
CA ARG A 209 -1.68 9.67 -17.21
C ARG A 209 -0.22 9.53 -17.63
N THR A 210 0.42 10.63 -18.04
CA THR A 210 1.85 10.65 -18.38
C THR A 210 2.71 10.29 -17.18
N LEU A 211 2.46 10.91 -16.02
CA LEU A 211 3.20 10.62 -14.78
C LEU A 211 2.99 9.18 -14.29
N GLN A 212 1.78 8.64 -14.41
CA GLN A 212 1.50 7.24 -14.08
C GLN A 212 2.31 6.29 -14.96
N ARG A 213 2.42 6.56 -16.26
CA ARG A 213 3.27 5.77 -17.18
C ARG A 213 4.75 5.86 -16.80
N GLU A 214 5.25 7.03 -16.46
CA GLU A 214 6.62 7.22 -15.99
C GLU A 214 6.94 6.40 -14.74
N ILE A 215 5.97 6.28 -13.80
CA ILE A 215 6.08 5.43 -12.60
C ILE A 215 6.18 3.95 -13.00
N LEU A 216 5.29 3.49 -13.88
CA LEU A 216 5.28 2.09 -14.35
C LEU A 216 6.57 1.76 -15.12
N ASP A 217 7.08 2.69 -15.91
CA ASP A 217 8.36 2.56 -16.61
C ASP A 217 9.54 2.52 -15.63
N ALA A 218 9.47 3.30 -14.55
CA ALA A 218 10.48 3.23 -13.48
C ALA A 218 10.50 1.86 -12.80
N TYR A 219 9.33 1.27 -12.51
CA TYR A 219 9.26 -0.11 -12.03
C TYR A 219 9.87 -1.11 -13.03
N GLY A 220 9.59 -0.92 -14.33
CA GLY A 220 10.19 -1.74 -15.39
C GLY A 220 11.74 -1.65 -15.43
N ARG A 221 12.31 -0.47 -15.17
CA ARG A 221 13.78 -0.28 -15.07
C ARG A 221 14.35 -0.95 -13.81
N ASP A 222 13.69 -0.82 -12.67
CA ASP A 222 14.13 -1.46 -11.41
C ASP A 222 14.13 -2.99 -11.52
N ILE A 223 13.10 -3.56 -12.14
CA ILE A 223 13.04 -5.00 -12.44
C ILE A 223 14.27 -5.42 -13.23
N SER A 224 14.65 -4.65 -14.28
CA SER A 224 15.81 -4.98 -15.12
C SER A 224 17.15 -4.81 -14.41
N LYS A 225 17.27 -3.80 -13.52
CA LYS A 225 18.51 -3.51 -12.78
C LYS A 225 18.81 -4.59 -11.73
N HIS A 226 17.78 -5.15 -11.10
CA HIS A 226 17.93 -5.96 -9.88
C HIS A 226 17.61 -7.45 -10.05
N THR A 227 17.31 -7.90 -11.27
CA THR A 227 16.99 -9.32 -11.57
C THR A 227 17.75 -9.80 -12.80
N SER A 228 17.83 -11.11 -12.97
CA SER A 228 18.35 -11.71 -14.20
C SER A 228 17.40 -11.44 -15.39
N GLU A 229 17.89 -11.53 -16.61
CA GLU A 229 17.09 -11.31 -17.82
C GLU A 229 15.84 -12.20 -17.86
N SER A 230 15.98 -13.47 -17.53
CA SER A 230 14.87 -14.44 -17.51
C SER A 230 13.81 -14.13 -16.43
N GLU A 231 14.24 -13.70 -15.26
CA GLU A 231 13.35 -13.27 -14.18
C GLU A 231 12.64 -11.96 -14.53
N SER A 232 13.38 -10.99 -15.09
CA SER A 232 12.85 -9.71 -15.55
C SER A 232 11.68 -9.90 -16.53
N VAL A 233 11.82 -10.80 -17.49
CA VAL A 233 10.77 -11.12 -18.46
C VAL A 233 9.52 -11.69 -17.74
N ARG A 234 9.71 -12.62 -16.81
CA ARG A 234 8.59 -13.23 -16.05
C ARG A 234 7.87 -12.22 -15.17
N ILE A 235 8.61 -11.36 -14.47
CA ILE A 235 8.03 -10.32 -13.60
C ILE A 235 7.20 -9.35 -14.44
N ARG A 236 7.71 -8.90 -15.58
CA ARG A 236 6.97 -8.01 -16.48
C ARG A 236 5.72 -8.67 -17.07
N GLN A 237 5.82 -9.94 -17.51
CA GLN A 237 4.66 -10.69 -18.00
C GLN A 237 3.58 -10.82 -16.93
N LEU A 238 3.96 -11.12 -15.69
CA LEU A 238 3.04 -11.20 -14.57
C LEU A 238 2.37 -9.84 -14.33
N LEU A 239 3.17 -8.77 -14.19
CA LEU A 239 2.66 -7.42 -13.93
C LEU A 239 1.68 -6.99 -15.03
N SER A 240 2.04 -7.17 -16.30
CA SER A 240 1.18 -6.83 -17.45
C SER A 240 -0.11 -7.64 -17.51
N SER A 241 -0.16 -8.83 -16.90
CA SER A 241 -1.36 -9.68 -16.87
C SER A 241 -2.40 -9.26 -15.82
N LEU A 242 -2.02 -8.43 -14.83
CA LEU A 242 -2.89 -8.10 -13.70
C LEU A 242 -4.22 -7.48 -14.10
N PRO A 243 -4.30 -6.50 -15.01
CA PRO A 243 -5.60 -5.93 -15.39
C PRO A 243 -6.55 -6.98 -15.96
N ALA A 244 -6.07 -7.83 -16.86
CA ALA A 244 -6.86 -8.89 -17.47
C ALA A 244 -7.28 -9.99 -16.47
N GLN A 245 -6.51 -10.22 -15.41
CA GLN A 245 -6.88 -11.18 -14.38
C GLN A 245 -7.89 -10.61 -13.38
N LEU A 246 -7.76 -9.32 -13.03
CA LEU A 246 -8.68 -8.62 -12.16
C LEU A 246 -10.03 -8.30 -12.83
N ALA A 247 -10.07 -8.20 -14.16
CA ALA A 247 -11.30 -8.00 -14.92
C ALA A 247 -12.21 -9.23 -14.98
N LYS A 248 -11.71 -10.43 -14.63
CA LYS A 248 -12.52 -11.65 -14.65
C LYS A 248 -13.50 -11.69 -13.49
N GLU A 249 -14.63 -12.36 -13.70
CA GLU A 249 -15.64 -12.62 -12.68
C GLU A 249 -15.05 -13.36 -11.47
N ASN A 250 -14.24 -14.40 -11.73
CA ASN A 250 -13.42 -15.06 -10.71
C ASN A 250 -11.98 -14.54 -10.81
N LYS A 251 -11.60 -13.71 -9.85
CA LYS A 251 -10.30 -13.03 -9.79
C LYS A 251 -9.18 -13.90 -9.21
N LYS A 252 -9.42 -15.21 -9.00
CA LYS A 252 -8.37 -16.15 -8.64
C LYS A 252 -7.24 -16.05 -9.67
N PHE A 253 -6.00 -15.92 -9.20
CA PHE A 253 -4.84 -15.83 -10.07
C PHE A 253 -4.65 -17.15 -10.86
N ILE A 254 -4.50 -17.04 -12.17
CA ILE A 254 -4.39 -18.17 -13.10
C ILE A 254 -3.07 -18.04 -13.87
N TYR A 255 -2.11 -18.89 -13.57
CA TYR A 255 -0.81 -18.90 -14.25
C TYR A 255 -0.93 -19.11 -15.76
N GLY A 256 -1.83 -19.97 -16.22
CA GLY A 256 -2.09 -20.21 -17.64
C GLY A 256 -2.65 -19.00 -18.40
N ALA A 257 -3.13 -17.97 -17.70
CA ALA A 257 -3.58 -16.72 -18.32
C ALA A 257 -2.41 -15.80 -18.70
N ILE A 258 -1.24 -15.97 -18.08
CA ILE A 258 -0.03 -15.25 -18.48
C ILE A 258 0.52 -15.87 -19.78
N ARG A 259 0.68 -17.20 -19.78
CA ARG A 259 1.17 -17.96 -20.92
C ARG A 259 0.61 -19.38 -20.84
N LYS A 260 0.10 -19.91 -21.96
CA LYS A 260 -0.42 -21.28 -22.03
C LYS A 260 0.65 -22.29 -21.54
N GLY A 261 0.26 -23.16 -20.58
CA GLY A 261 1.14 -24.16 -19.99
C GLY A 261 2.00 -23.69 -18.81
N SER A 262 1.91 -22.42 -18.40
CA SER A 262 2.63 -21.92 -17.21
C SER A 262 2.13 -22.57 -15.92
N ARG A 263 3.06 -22.81 -15.00
CA ARG A 263 2.82 -23.41 -13.68
C ARG A 263 3.32 -22.49 -12.57
N ALA A 264 2.93 -22.77 -11.33
CA ALA A 264 3.34 -22.02 -10.14
C ALA A 264 4.86 -21.80 -10.07
N LYS A 265 5.65 -22.87 -10.22
CA LYS A 265 7.12 -22.84 -10.18
C LYS A 265 7.76 -21.84 -11.16
N ASP A 266 7.06 -21.47 -12.23
CA ASP A 266 7.61 -20.56 -13.24
C ASP A 266 7.52 -19.10 -12.81
N PHE A 267 6.62 -18.76 -11.85
CA PHE A 267 6.30 -17.40 -11.47
C PHE A 267 6.38 -17.11 -9.96
N GLU A 268 6.69 -18.10 -9.11
CA GLU A 268 6.77 -17.91 -7.65
C GLU A 268 7.79 -16.82 -7.27
N LEU A 269 8.99 -16.86 -7.84
CA LEU A 269 10.01 -15.84 -7.61
C LEU A 269 9.59 -14.48 -8.14
N ALA A 270 8.88 -14.42 -9.27
CA ALA A 270 8.36 -13.19 -9.83
C ALA A 270 7.27 -12.57 -8.93
N ILE A 271 6.38 -13.38 -8.39
CA ILE A 271 5.37 -12.93 -7.41
C ILE A 271 6.07 -12.41 -6.16
N GLN A 272 7.02 -13.18 -5.62
CA GLN A 272 7.73 -12.81 -4.40
C GLN A 272 8.48 -11.49 -4.59
N TRP A 273 9.18 -11.31 -5.71
CA TRP A 273 9.87 -10.05 -6.01
C TRP A 273 8.93 -8.85 -6.01
N LEU A 274 7.76 -8.96 -6.68
CA LEU A 274 6.77 -7.88 -6.72
C LEU A 274 6.15 -7.58 -5.35
N LEU A 275 5.97 -8.62 -4.51
CA LEU A 275 5.50 -8.46 -3.12
C LEU A 275 6.54 -7.73 -2.27
N ASP A 276 7.81 -8.14 -2.38
CA ASP A 276 8.92 -7.55 -1.63
C ASP A 276 9.20 -6.10 -2.06
N ALA A 277 9.01 -5.81 -3.36
CA ALA A 277 9.05 -4.45 -3.88
C ALA A 277 7.83 -3.59 -3.50
N GLY A 278 6.79 -4.19 -2.92
CA GLY A 278 5.56 -3.51 -2.53
C GLY A 278 4.68 -3.06 -3.71
N ILE A 279 4.90 -3.63 -4.92
CA ILE A 279 4.17 -3.26 -6.14
C ILE A 279 2.82 -3.97 -6.22
N ILE A 280 2.72 -5.16 -5.63
CA ILE A 280 1.48 -5.93 -5.58
C ILE A 280 1.15 -6.36 -4.15
N TYR A 281 -0.13 -6.69 -3.94
CA TYR A 281 -0.64 -7.32 -2.73
C TYR A 281 -1.21 -8.70 -3.07
N LYS A 282 -0.95 -9.68 -2.22
CA LYS A 282 -1.47 -11.04 -2.33
C LYS A 282 -2.57 -11.23 -1.30
N VAL A 283 -3.74 -11.67 -1.75
CA VAL A 283 -4.89 -12.01 -0.92
C VAL A 283 -5.12 -13.51 -1.04
N ASN A 284 -4.80 -14.26 0.02
CA ASN A 284 -4.92 -15.71 0.02
C ASN A 284 -6.37 -16.15 0.29
N ARG A 285 -6.76 -17.29 -0.25
CA ARG A 285 -8.03 -17.93 0.07
C ARG A 285 -7.99 -18.48 1.50
N ILE A 286 -9.13 -18.48 2.18
CA ILE A 286 -9.31 -19.25 3.42
C ILE A 286 -10.26 -20.43 3.20
N ARG A 287 -10.02 -21.52 3.94
CA ARG A 287 -10.87 -22.72 3.91
C ARG A 287 -12.09 -22.59 4.80
N GLU A 288 -11.93 -21.94 5.96
CA GLU A 288 -13.01 -21.70 6.93
C GLU A 288 -12.92 -20.30 7.51
N PRO A 289 -14.06 -19.63 7.76
CA PRO A 289 -14.09 -18.30 8.34
C PRO A 289 -14.04 -18.36 9.88
N LYS A 290 -13.00 -18.97 10.43
CA LYS A 290 -12.78 -19.12 11.87
C LYS A 290 -11.51 -18.43 12.30
N MET A 291 -11.48 -17.93 13.54
CA MET A 291 -10.31 -17.28 14.14
C MET A 291 -9.32 -18.30 14.70
N PRO A 292 -8.03 -18.04 14.59
CA PRO A 292 -7.40 -16.99 13.78
C PRO A 292 -7.47 -17.35 12.28
N LEU A 293 -7.86 -16.41 11.43
CA LEU A 293 -8.01 -16.66 9.96
C LEU A 293 -6.76 -17.24 9.32
N LYS A 294 -5.58 -16.86 9.81
CA LYS A 294 -4.29 -17.34 9.31
C LYS A 294 -4.13 -18.86 9.37
N PHE A 295 -4.78 -19.54 10.32
CA PHE A 295 -4.72 -21.02 10.43
C PHE A 295 -5.49 -21.73 9.33
N TYR A 296 -6.42 -21.04 8.69
CA TYR A 296 -7.26 -21.59 7.62
C TYR A 296 -6.83 -21.12 6.24
N GLU A 297 -5.66 -20.50 6.14
CA GLU A 297 -5.09 -20.01 4.90
C GLU A 297 -4.83 -21.15 3.92
N ASP A 298 -5.17 -20.91 2.66
CA ASP A 298 -4.98 -21.84 1.55
C ASP A 298 -4.00 -21.23 0.56
N PHE A 299 -2.79 -21.74 0.56
CA PHE A 299 -1.69 -21.23 -0.27
C PHE A 299 -1.83 -21.55 -1.76
N ASP A 300 -2.72 -22.49 -2.13
CA ASP A 300 -2.92 -22.92 -3.53
C ASP A 300 -3.82 -21.97 -4.33
N ALA A 301 -4.46 -21.02 -3.65
CA ALA A 301 -5.38 -20.11 -4.30
C ALA A 301 -5.28 -18.69 -3.70
N PHE A 302 -5.04 -17.73 -4.56
CA PHE A 302 -4.90 -16.33 -4.17
C PHE A 302 -5.37 -15.40 -5.29
N LYS A 303 -5.60 -14.13 -4.93
CA LYS A 303 -5.77 -12.99 -5.83
C LYS A 303 -4.55 -12.09 -5.73
N LEU A 304 -4.20 -11.40 -6.80
CA LEU A 304 -3.17 -10.37 -6.81
C LEU A 304 -3.82 -9.03 -7.15
N PHE A 305 -3.48 -8.02 -6.37
CA PHE A 305 -3.92 -6.64 -6.56
C PHE A 305 -2.70 -5.75 -6.74
N LEU A 306 -2.86 -4.66 -7.48
CA LEU A 306 -1.81 -3.65 -7.62
C LEU A 306 -1.76 -2.77 -6.36
N LEU A 307 -0.65 -2.07 -6.14
CA LEU A 307 -0.51 -1.18 -4.99
C LEU A 307 -1.42 0.05 -5.06
N ASP A 308 -1.84 0.47 -6.26
CA ASP A 308 -2.57 1.73 -6.50
C ASP A 308 -3.60 1.60 -7.61
N CYS A 309 -4.81 2.15 -7.36
CA CYS A 309 -5.92 2.10 -8.33
C CYS A 309 -5.67 2.99 -9.56
N GLY A 310 -5.01 4.13 -9.43
CA GLY A 310 -4.66 5.00 -10.56
C GLY A 310 -3.63 4.36 -11.50
N LEU A 311 -2.64 3.66 -10.94
CA LEU A 311 -1.70 2.88 -11.74
C LEU A 311 -2.41 1.71 -12.45
N LEU A 312 -3.37 1.05 -11.80
CA LEU A 312 -4.19 0.02 -12.44
C LEU A 312 -5.03 0.60 -13.59
N ALA A 313 -5.61 1.78 -13.39
CA ALA A 313 -6.34 2.49 -14.43
C ALA A 313 -5.44 2.83 -15.64
N CYS A 314 -4.20 3.23 -15.37
CA CYS A 314 -3.20 3.48 -16.41
C CYS A 314 -2.82 2.20 -17.17
N MET A 315 -2.55 1.11 -16.45
CA MET A 315 -2.21 -0.20 -17.05
C MET A 315 -3.36 -0.81 -17.88
N SER A 316 -4.59 -0.45 -17.55
CA SER A 316 -5.80 -0.89 -18.26
C SER A 316 -6.15 -0.01 -19.45
N ASP A 317 -5.37 1.05 -19.73
CA ASP A 317 -5.71 2.10 -20.71
C ASP A 317 -7.14 2.63 -20.55
N ALA A 318 -7.64 2.67 -19.28
CA ALA A 318 -8.99 3.08 -18.98
C ALA A 318 -9.25 4.52 -19.45
N PRO A 319 -10.28 4.75 -20.30
CA PRO A 319 -10.57 6.07 -20.85
C PRO A 319 -10.98 7.08 -19.77
N ILE A 320 -10.47 8.30 -19.86
CA ILE A 320 -10.68 9.38 -18.89
C ILE A 320 -12.18 9.66 -18.71
N ASP A 321 -12.87 9.90 -19.85
CA ASP A 321 -14.28 10.30 -19.83
C ASP A 321 -15.18 9.22 -19.21
N GLN A 322 -14.90 7.95 -19.50
CA GLN A 322 -15.67 6.83 -18.96
C GLN A 322 -15.49 6.68 -17.45
N MET A 323 -14.29 6.90 -16.93
CA MET A 323 -14.03 6.80 -15.48
C MET A 323 -14.68 7.94 -14.70
N LEU A 324 -14.68 9.16 -15.23
CA LEU A 324 -15.14 10.35 -14.52
C LEU A 324 -16.66 10.59 -14.67
N VAL A 325 -17.20 10.42 -15.87
CA VAL A 325 -18.61 10.71 -16.15
C VAL A 325 -19.53 9.56 -15.77
N GLY A 326 -19.03 8.32 -15.81
CA GLY A 326 -19.78 7.17 -15.29
C GLY A 326 -20.86 6.63 -16.22
N ASP A 327 -20.65 6.71 -17.53
CA ASP A 327 -21.53 6.11 -18.54
C ASP A 327 -21.55 4.57 -18.48
N ASN A 328 -22.61 3.98 -19.09
CA ASN A 328 -22.88 2.53 -19.07
C ASN A 328 -21.72 1.65 -19.56
N VAL A 329 -20.80 2.17 -20.37
CA VAL A 329 -19.62 1.45 -20.87
C VAL A 329 -18.62 1.14 -19.75
N PHE A 330 -18.54 2.00 -18.72
CA PHE A 330 -17.65 1.74 -17.56
C PHE A 330 -18.18 0.65 -16.62
N THR A 331 -19.44 0.22 -16.81
CA THR A 331 -20.12 -0.75 -15.94
C THR A 331 -19.38 -2.09 -15.88
N GLU A 332 -18.79 -2.54 -17.00
CA GLU A 332 -18.08 -3.82 -17.09
C GLU A 332 -16.80 -3.88 -16.23
N PHE A 333 -16.11 -2.74 -16.05
CA PHE A 333 -14.84 -2.67 -15.30
C PHE A 333 -14.99 -2.10 -13.89
N LYS A 334 -16.16 -1.54 -13.54
CA LYS A 334 -16.44 -0.96 -12.21
C LYS A 334 -16.08 -1.90 -11.07
N GLY A 335 -16.43 -3.18 -11.20
CA GLY A 335 -16.16 -4.20 -10.18
C GLY A 335 -14.67 -4.39 -9.92
N MET A 336 -13.82 -4.32 -10.95
CA MET A 336 -12.37 -4.45 -10.80
C MET A 336 -11.79 -3.29 -9.99
N PHE A 337 -12.12 -2.06 -10.35
CA PHE A 337 -11.60 -0.87 -9.66
C PHE A 337 -12.14 -0.74 -8.24
N THR A 338 -13.40 -1.12 -8.02
CA THR A 338 -14.02 -1.06 -6.69
C THR A 338 -13.38 -2.07 -5.74
N GLU A 339 -13.13 -3.32 -6.17
CA GLU A 339 -12.43 -4.28 -5.31
C GLU A 339 -10.95 -3.90 -5.11
N GLN A 340 -10.27 -3.38 -6.14
CA GLN A 340 -8.92 -2.84 -6.02
C GLN A 340 -8.86 -1.73 -4.96
N TYR A 341 -9.81 -0.80 -5.00
CA TYR A 341 -9.93 0.29 -4.04
C TYR A 341 -10.17 -0.24 -2.62
N VAL A 342 -11.16 -1.11 -2.44
CA VAL A 342 -11.47 -1.69 -1.11
C VAL A 342 -10.27 -2.42 -0.54
N MET A 343 -9.57 -3.24 -1.35
CA MET A 343 -8.36 -3.93 -0.93
C MET A 343 -7.28 -2.95 -0.47
N GLN A 344 -7.07 -1.87 -1.24
CA GLN A 344 -6.09 -0.83 -0.92
C GLN A 344 -6.43 -0.13 0.41
N GLN A 345 -7.70 0.26 0.63
CA GLN A 345 -8.14 0.88 1.89
C GLN A 345 -7.96 -0.08 3.08
N LEU A 346 -8.43 -1.33 2.97
CA LEU A 346 -8.26 -2.32 4.02
C LEU A 346 -6.79 -2.54 4.40
N LYS A 347 -5.89 -2.50 3.40
CA LYS A 347 -4.45 -2.66 3.62
C LYS A 347 -3.84 -1.47 4.36
N VAL A 348 -4.21 -0.25 4.00
CA VAL A 348 -3.72 0.99 4.64
C VAL A 348 -4.21 1.08 6.09
N ILE A 349 -5.44 0.69 6.37
CA ILE A 349 -6.00 0.62 7.74
C ILE A 349 -5.24 -0.41 8.60
N GLY A 350 -4.59 -1.39 7.99
CA GLY A 350 -3.77 -2.38 8.69
C GLY A 350 -4.32 -3.80 8.68
N PHE A 351 -5.42 -4.05 7.98
CA PHE A 351 -5.94 -5.41 7.85
C PHE A 351 -5.09 -6.30 6.95
N THR A 352 -5.20 -7.61 7.20
CA THR A 352 -4.74 -8.65 6.28
C THR A 352 -5.98 -9.29 5.67
N PRO A 353 -6.41 -8.84 4.47
CA PRO A 353 -7.58 -9.41 3.82
C PRO A 353 -7.31 -10.81 3.29
N TYR A 354 -8.30 -11.67 3.41
CA TYR A 354 -8.42 -12.97 2.78
C TYR A 354 -9.64 -12.96 1.88
N TYR A 355 -9.87 -14.00 1.08
CA TYR A 355 -11.12 -14.21 0.36
C TYR A 355 -11.63 -15.64 0.55
N ARG A 356 -12.89 -15.87 0.23
CA ARG A 356 -13.47 -17.21 0.30
C ARG A 356 -14.18 -17.54 -1.01
N SER A 357 -13.81 -18.64 -1.64
CA SER A 357 -14.54 -19.18 -2.79
C SER A 357 -14.82 -20.66 -2.57
N ASN A 358 -15.91 -21.14 -3.13
CA ASN A 358 -16.27 -22.53 -3.12
C ASN A 358 -15.97 -23.15 -4.49
N SER A 359 -15.25 -24.28 -4.52
CA SER A 359 -14.95 -24.98 -5.78
C SER A 359 -16.17 -25.64 -6.42
N LYS A 360 -17.25 -25.86 -5.66
CA LYS A 360 -18.45 -26.57 -6.10
C LYS A 360 -19.62 -25.64 -6.50
N THR A 361 -19.59 -24.38 -6.05
CA THR A 361 -20.62 -23.38 -6.35
C THR A 361 -19.96 -22.06 -6.73
N PRO A 362 -20.56 -21.24 -7.62
CA PRO A 362 -20.00 -19.95 -8.01
C PRO A 362 -20.14 -18.88 -6.91
N SER A 363 -20.22 -19.30 -5.64
CA SER A 363 -20.35 -18.38 -4.51
C SER A 363 -18.95 -17.95 -4.04
N GLU A 364 -18.68 -16.65 -4.11
CA GLU A 364 -17.45 -16.03 -3.63
C GLU A 364 -17.79 -14.93 -2.64
N ILE A 365 -16.94 -14.75 -1.63
CA ILE A 365 -16.87 -13.61 -0.72
C ILE A 365 -15.59 -12.87 -1.05
N ASP A 366 -15.73 -11.61 -1.46
CA ASP A 366 -14.64 -10.81 -2.03
C ASP A 366 -13.49 -10.65 -1.06
N PHE A 367 -13.81 -10.30 0.20
CA PHE A 367 -12.84 -10.26 1.28
C PHE A 367 -13.39 -10.87 2.57
N VAL A 368 -12.49 -11.39 3.40
CA VAL A 368 -12.74 -11.79 4.78
C VAL A 368 -11.62 -11.20 5.62
N ILE A 369 -11.97 -10.44 6.63
CA ILE A 369 -11.00 -9.84 7.55
C ILE A 369 -11.25 -10.32 8.98
N GLN A 370 -10.22 -10.25 9.80
CA GLN A 370 -10.32 -10.38 11.25
C GLN A 370 -10.14 -8.99 11.86
N ASN A 371 -11.14 -8.54 12.60
CA ASN A 371 -11.08 -7.32 13.39
C ASN A 371 -11.32 -7.68 14.85
N ASP A 372 -10.28 -7.53 15.67
CA ASP A 372 -10.26 -8.01 17.06
C ASP A 372 -10.73 -9.46 17.17
N ASN A 373 -11.86 -9.68 17.83
CA ASN A 373 -12.45 -11.00 18.06
C ASN A 373 -13.59 -11.34 17.08
N ARG A 374 -13.62 -10.70 15.92
CA ARG A 374 -14.68 -10.91 14.91
C ARG A 374 -14.11 -11.26 13.56
N VAL A 375 -14.75 -12.18 12.87
CA VAL A 375 -14.55 -12.44 11.46
C VAL A 375 -15.64 -11.69 10.69
N ILE A 376 -15.23 -10.86 9.75
CA ILE A 376 -16.15 -10.02 8.95
C ILE A 376 -16.01 -10.45 7.49
N PRO A 377 -17.01 -11.17 6.92
CA PRO A 377 -17.08 -11.42 5.49
C PRO A 377 -17.58 -10.17 4.79
N ILE A 378 -16.88 -9.77 3.72
CA ILE A 378 -17.13 -8.53 2.98
C ILE A 378 -17.50 -8.87 1.54
N GLU A 379 -18.64 -8.35 1.09
CA GLU A 379 -19.04 -8.33 -0.33
C GLU A 379 -18.94 -6.91 -0.87
N VAL A 380 -18.25 -6.75 -1.98
CA VAL A 380 -18.01 -5.45 -2.63
C VAL A 380 -18.96 -5.30 -3.82
N LYS A 381 -19.65 -4.18 -3.91
CA LYS A 381 -20.56 -3.88 -5.04
C LYS A 381 -20.30 -2.48 -5.60
N ALA A 382 -20.08 -2.44 -6.90
CA ALA A 382 -19.82 -1.21 -7.63
C ALA A 382 -21.11 -0.42 -7.99
N GLU A 383 -22.29 -1.00 -7.75
CA GLU A 383 -23.59 -0.44 -8.13
C GLU A 383 -24.48 -0.22 -6.91
N GLU A 384 -25.58 0.56 -7.12
CA GLU A 384 -26.61 0.78 -6.12
C GLU A 384 -27.58 -0.40 -6.01
N ASN A 385 -27.81 -1.11 -7.10
CA ASN A 385 -28.78 -2.23 -7.19
C ASN A 385 -28.11 -3.56 -6.83
N VAL A 386 -28.07 -3.87 -5.53
CA VAL A 386 -27.17 -4.91 -5.03
C VAL A 386 -27.92 -6.02 -4.30
N ARG A 387 -27.98 -7.17 -4.95
CA ARG A 387 -28.38 -8.42 -4.28
C ARG A 387 -27.14 -9.10 -3.72
N ALA A 388 -27.02 -9.18 -2.39
CA ALA A 388 -25.92 -9.84 -1.70
C ALA A 388 -26.21 -11.33 -1.46
N ARG A 389 -26.47 -12.10 -2.54
CA ARG A 389 -26.86 -13.52 -2.43
C ARG A 389 -25.73 -14.39 -1.85
N SER A 390 -24.51 -14.19 -2.32
CA SER A 390 -23.33 -14.93 -1.82
C SER A 390 -23.11 -14.65 -0.35
N LEU A 391 -23.13 -13.39 0.08
CA LEU A 391 -22.97 -12.98 1.46
C LEU A 391 -24.09 -13.54 2.37
N SER A 392 -25.36 -13.44 1.92
CA SER A 392 -26.49 -13.99 2.67
C SER A 392 -26.38 -15.50 2.88
N GLN A 393 -26.06 -16.23 1.80
CA GLN A 393 -25.85 -17.67 1.92
C GLN A 393 -24.69 -18.02 2.84
N PHE A 394 -23.59 -17.24 2.76
CA PHE A 394 -22.41 -17.47 3.57
C PHE A 394 -22.70 -17.23 5.06
N VAL A 395 -23.36 -16.12 5.41
CA VAL A 395 -23.72 -15.81 6.80
C VAL A 395 -24.69 -16.87 7.37
N LYS A 396 -25.69 -17.29 6.59
CA LYS A 396 -26.62 -18.36 7.00
C LYS A 396 -25.89 -19.68 7.30
N ASN A 397 -24.88 -20.02 6.52
CA ASN A 397 -24.10 -21.26 6.69
C ASN A 397 -23.04 -21.15 7.80
N ASN A 398 -22.75 -19.96 8.33
CA ASN A 398 -21.76 -19.72 9.36
C ASN A 398 -22.39 -18.88 10.49
N THR A 399 -23.13 -19.57 11.38
CA THR A 399 -23.87 -18.94 12.48
C THR A 399 -22.95 -18.10 13.36
N GLY A 400 -23.42 -16.90 13.73
CA GLY A 400 -22.68 -15.94 14.55
C GLY A 400 -21.85 -14.94 13.75
N LEU A 401 -21.80 -15.04 12.41
CA LEU A 401 -21.21 -14.00 11.55
C LEU A 401 -22.27 -12.97 11.16
N LYS A 402 -21.87 -11.70 11.13
CA LYS A 402 -22.59 -10.61 10.48
C LYS A 402 -21.81 -10.18 9.25
N GLY A 403 -22.47 -10.08 8.10
CA GLY A 403 -21.86 -9.69 6.85
C GLY A 403 -21.63 -8.18 6.77
N LEU A 404 -20.65 -7.76 6.00
CA LEU A 404 -20.45 -6.37 5.62
C LEU A 404 -20.55 -6.25 4.09
N ARG A 405 -21.43 -5.41 3.60
CA ARG A 405 -21.45 -5.02 2.20
C ARG A 405 -20.86 -3.63 2.07
N ILE A 406 -19.93 -3.47 1.16
CA ILE A 406 -19.32 -2.17 0.82
C ILE A 406 -19.80 -1.81 -0.59
N SER A 407 -20.56 -0.73 -0.73
CA SER A 407 -21.20 -0.43 -2.00
C SER A 407 -21.38 1.09 -2.25
N MET A 408 -21.89 1.46 -3.44
CA MET A 408 -22.29 2.84 -3.72
C MET A 408 -23.58 3.27 -3.00
N LYS A 409 -24.25 2.35 -2.29
CA LYS A 409 -25.40 2.68 -1.45
C LYS A 409 -24.96 3.31 -0.13
N GLY A 410 -25.86 4.10 0.44
CA GLY A 410 -25.75 4.60 1.79
C GLY A 410 -25.74 3.52 2.86
N TYR A 411 -25.57 3.94 4.11
CA TYR A 411 -25.56 3.04 5.25
C TYR A 411 -26.90 2.35 5.45
N ASP A 412 -26.87 1.03 5.73
CA ASP A 412 -28.03 0.22 6.04
C ASP A 412 -27.62 -0.88 7.04
N ASP A 413 -28.30 -0.98 8.14
CA ASP A 413 -28.04 -2.00 9.18
C ASP A 413 -29.22 -2.99 9.25
N GLN A 414 -28.94 -4.23 8.89
CA GLN A 414 -29.84 -5.36 8.95
C GLN A 414 -29.34 -6.38 9.96
N GLU A 415 -30.22 -7.24 10.47
CA GLU A 415 -29.85 -8.27 11.45
C GLU A 415 -28.64 -9.11 11.05
N TRP A 416 -28.53 -9.48 9.77
CA TRP A 416 -27.50 -10.39 9.25
C TRP A 416 -26.37 -9.66 8.51
N MET A 417 -26.51 -8.38 8.19
CA MET A 417 -25.58 -7.63 7.35
C MET A 417 -25.64 -6.12 7.64
N GLU A 418 -24.51 -5.47 7.56
CA GLU A 418 -24.42 -4.02 7.43
C GLU A 418 -24.03 -3.64 6.00
N ASN A 419 -24.50 -2.52 5.49
CA ASN A 419 -23.98 -1.86 4.29
C ASN A 419 -23.31 -0.56 4.67
N ILE A 420 -22.08 -0.36 4.22
CA ILE A 420 -21.40 0.92 4.33
C ILE A 420 -21.15 1.49 2.94
N PRO A 421 -21.18 2.82 2.79
CA PRO A 421 -20.78 3.45 1.55
C PRO A 421 -19.28 3.26 1.30
N LEU A 422 -18.89 3.08 0.02
CA LEU A 422 -17.48 2.95 -0.40
C LEU A 422 -16.59 4.07 0.13
N VAL A 423 -17.11 5.28 0.16
CA VAL A 423 -16.38 6.47 0.66
C VAL A 423 -16.10 6.45 2.16
N GLY A 424 -16.84 5.62 2.93
CA GLY A 424 -16.81 5.59 4.40
C GLY A 424 -15.97 4.46 5.01
N ILE A 425 -15.14 3.76 4.24
CA ILE A 425 -14.40 2.58 4.74
C ILE A 425 -13.48 2.96 5.90
N ASP A 426 -12.68 4.01 5.76
CA ASP A 426 -11.73 4.45 6.79
C ASP A 426 -12.49 4.90 8.05
N ALA A 427 -13.48 5.78 7.90
CA ALA A 427 -14.30 6.26 9.01
C ALA A 427 -15.07 5.13 9.73
N TYR A 428 -15.44 4.05 9.05
CA TYR A 428 -16.13 2.92 9.66
C TYR A 428 -15.21 2.09 10.57
N PHE A 429 -13.99 1.82 10.13
CA PHE A 429 -13.02 0.98 10.84
C PHE A 429 -12.06 1.77 11.75
N GLY A 430 -11.94 3.11 11.54
CA GLY A 430 -11.01 4.03 12.22
C GLY A 430 -11.52 4.64 13.53
#